data_20aaaae0cf68feb1ce6aacda4b2746ed
#
_entry.id   20aaaae0cf68feb1ce6aacda4b2746ed
#
_cell.length_a   1.000
_cell.length_b   1.000
_cell.length_c   1.000
_cell.angle_alpha   90.00
_cell.angle_beta   90.00
_cell.angle_gamma   90.00
#
_symmetry.space_group_name_H-M   'P 1'
#
loop_
_entity.id
_entity.type
_entity.pdbx_description
1 polymer ?
#
loop_
_entity_poly.entity_id
_entity_poly.type
_entity_poly.pdbx_seq_one_letter_code
_entity_poly.pdbx_strand_id
1 'polypeptide(L)'
;TTEIYTLSLHDALPILRDFHVNGIAHITGGGLLENVPRVLPNGCKALVHLDSCPLPPLFSLLQEAGSVERDEMYRTFNCGIGMVLAVPENEADEILIRLSGLQEKAFIIGEIAKCEPGAEMVELV
;
A
#
# COMPACT_ATOMS: atom_id res chain seq x y z
N THR A 1 -12.27 -6.14 -5.37
CA THR A 1 -11.15 -5.28 -5.73
C THR A 1 -10.90 -4.27 -4.63
N THR A 2 -9.67 -4.00 -4.32
CA THR A 2 -9.27 -3.31 -3.10
C THR A 2 -8.10 -2.39 -3.38
N GLU A 3 -8.21 -1.15 -2.91
CA GLU A 3 -7.27 -0.07 -3.17
C GLU A 3 -6.40 0.26 -1.94
N ILE A 4 -5.25 0.89 -2.14
CA ILE A 4 -4.21 1.03 -1.12
C ILE A 4 -3.71 2.48 -1.02
N TYR A 5 -3.55 3.00 0.20
CA TYR A 5 -3.24 4.40 0.48
C TYR A 5 -2.15 4.58 1.53
N THR A 6 -1.48 5.73 1.47
CA THR A 6 -0.55 6.16 2.52
C THR A 6 -1.23 7.16 3.46
N LEU A 7 -1.23 6.85 4.75
CA LEU A 7 -1.91 7.66 5.77
C LEU A 7 -1.13 7.71 7.06
N SER A 8 -1.42 8.73 7.89
CA SER A 8 -1.18 8.65 9.33
C SER A 8 -2.35 7.94 10.02
N LEU A 9 -2.11 7.36 11.20
CA LEU A 9 -3.17 6.74 12.00
C LEU A 9 -4.30 7.72 12.32
N HIS A 10 -3.98 9.01 12.53
CA HIS A 10 -4.94 10.05 12.85
C HIS A 10 -5.95 10.27 11.71
N ASP A 11 -5.46 10.22 10.48
CA ASP A 11 -6.27 10.47 9.27
C ASP A 11 -7.04 9.22 8.83
N ALA A 12 -6.65 8.04 9.33
CA ALA A 12 -7.41 6.81 9.11
C ALA A 12 -8.75 6.79 9.86
N LEU A 13 -8.86 7.45 11.02
CA LEU A 13 -10.06 7.40 11.85
C LEU A 13 -11.33 7.90 11.14
N PRO A 14 -11.35 9.07 10.45
CA PRO A 14 -12.52 9.49 9.69
C PRO A 14 -12.89 8.52 8.57
N ILE A 15 -11.90 7.90 7.94
CA ILE A 15 -12.13 6.92 6.88
C ILE A 15 -12.78 5.67 7.46
N LEU A 16 -12.28 5.15 8.57
CA LEU A 16 -12.84 3.99 9.25
C LEU A 16 -14.29 4.20 9.72
N ARG A 17 -14.62 5.44 10.10
CA ARG A 17 -15.97 5.78 10.55
C ARG A 17 -16.98 5.80 9.40
N ASP A 18 -16.58 6.35 8.24
CA ASP A 18 -17.51 6.71 7.17
C ASP A 18 -17.47 5.73 5.99
N PHE A 19 -16.46 4.88 5.89
CA PHE A 19 -16.25 3.96 4.77
C PHE A 19 -15.99 2.52 5.24
N HIS A 20 -16.23 1.58 4.34
CA HIS A 20 -15.91 0.18 4.59
C HIS A 20 -14.43 -0.08 4.32
N VAL A 21 -13.69 -0.51 5.34
CA VAL A 21 -12.27 -0.85 5.23
C VAL A 21 -12.08 -2.33 5.53
N ASN A 22 -11.61 -3.09 4.55
CA ASN A 22 -11.42 -4.54 4.66
C ASN A 22 -10.13 -4.91 5.41
N GLY A 23 -9.13 -4.04 5.36
CA GLY A 23 -7.87 -4.28 6.05
C GLY A 23 -7.00 -3.03 6.10
N ILE A 24 -6.13 -2.97 7.10
CA ILE A 24 -5.17 -1.89 7.29
C ILE A 24 -3.80 -2.52 7.58
N ALA A 25 -2.80 -2.14 6.81
CA ALA A 25 -1.42 -2.52 7.07
C ALA A 25 -0.59 -1.28 7.37
N HIS A 26 0.07 -1.27 8.52
CA HIS A 26 1.09 -0.28 8.85
C HIS A 26 2.42 -0.76 8.28
N ILE A 27 3.03 0.03 7.42
CA ILE A 27 4.25 -0.37 6.72
C ILE A 27 5.48 0.01 7.56
N THR A 28 6.02 -0.99 8.21
CA THR A 28 7.21 -0.93 9.07
C THR A 28 8.35 -1.73 8.43
N GLY A 29 9.31 -2.20 9.23
CA GLY A 29 10.35 -3.11 8.75
C GLY A 29 9.75 -4.33 8.02
N GLY A 30 10.33 -4.69 6.89
CA GLY A 30 9.74 -5.66 5.96
C GLY A 30 9.01 -5.03 4.78
N GLY A 31 8.72 -3.72 4.84
CA GLY A 31 8.10 -2.96 3.75
C GLY A 31 6.75 -3.50 3.30
N LEU A 32 6.38 -3.21 2.07
CA LEU A 32 5.13 -3.72 1.48
C LEU A 32 5.12 -5.24 1.41
N LEU A 33 6.24 -5.85 1.05
CA LEU A 33 6.32 -7.28 0.79
C LEU A 33 6.02 -8.15 2.02
N GLU A 34 6.34 -7.67 3.23
CA GLU A 34 6.11 -8.43 4.46
C GLU A 34 4.91 -7.96 5.27
N ASN A 35 4.52 -6.70 5.15
CA ASN A 35 3.40 -6.15 5.96
C ASN A 35 2.04 -6.31 5.28
N VAL A 36 1.94 -6.16 3.97
CA VAL A 36 0.65 -6.32 3.25
C VAL A 36 0.10 -7.74 3.38
N PRO A 37 0.90 -8.82 3.26
CA PRO A 37 0.38 -10.18 3.40
C PRO A 37 -0.34 -10.45 4.73
N ARG A 38 0.03 -9.75 5.79
CA ARG A 38 -0.55 -9.94 7.13
C ARG A 38 -2.04 -9.60 7.20
N VAL A 39 -2.52 -8.77 6.29
CA VAL A 39 -3.92 -8.35 6.25
C VAL A 39 -4.72 -8.97 5.11
N LEU A 40 -4.08 -9.81 4.29
CA LEU A 40 -4.73 -10.50 3.19
C LEU A 40 -5.25 -11.87 3.64
N PRO A 41 -6.48 -12.25 3.24
CA PRO A 41 -6.96 -13.60 3.45
C PRO A 41 -6.24 -14.60 2.54
N ASN A 42 -6.30 -15.88 2.92
CA ASN A 42 -5.77 -16.95 2.09
C ASN A 42 -6.41 -16.95 0.70
N GLY A 43 -5.61 -17.19 -0.33
CA GLY A 43 -6.08 -17.21 -1.71
C GLY A 43 -6.19 -15.82 -2.34
N CYS A 44 -5.66 -14.79 -1.68
CA CYS A 44 -5.59 -13.43 -2.20
C CYS A 44 -4.15 -12.94 -2.29
N LYS A 45 -3.88 -12.11 -3.29
CA LYS A 45 -2.60 -11.40 -3.43
C LYS A 45 -2.84 -9.93 -3.75
N ALA A 46 -1.88 -9.10 -3.42
CA ALA A 46 -1.85 -7.70 -3.81
C ALA A 46 -1.00 -7.53 -5.08
N LEU A 47 -1.55 -6.91 -6.09
CA LEU A 47 -0.83 -6.43 -7.27
C LEU A 47 -0.53 -4.96 -7.03
N VAL A 48 0.73 -4.59 -6.85
CA VAL A 48 1.15 -3.22 -6.56
C VAL A 48 1.79 -2.61 -7.80
N HIS A 49 1.16 -1.58 -8.32
CA HIS A 49 1.63 -0.83 -9.49
C HIS A 49 2.59 0.27 -9.03
N LEU A 50 3.88 0.06 -9.18
CA LEU A 50 4.91 0.97 -8.67
C LEU A 50 4.86 2.36 -9.31
N ASP A 51 4.40 2.45 -10.55
CA ASP A 51 4.26 3.73 -11.26
C ASP A 51 3.11 4.60 -10.71
N SER A 52 2.21 4.03 -9.92
CA SER A 52 1.08 4.74 -9.34
C SER A 52 1.45 5.61 -8.14
N CYS A 53 2.61 5.37 -7.54
CA CYS A 53 3.09 6.12 -6.38
C CYS A 53 4.56 6.51 -6.59
N PRO A 54 4.88 7.81 -6.73
CA PRO A 54 6.24 8.24 -6.94
C PRO A 54 7.16 7.83 -5.79
N LEU A 55 8.30 7.24 -6.11
CA LEU A 55 9.33 6.94 -5.11
C LEU A 55 9.94 8.27 -4.64
N PRO A 56 9.88 8.60 -3.33
CA PRO A 56 10.50 9.82 -2.83
C PRO A 56 12.00 9.87 -3.13
N PRO A 57 12.56 11.06 -3.42
CA PRO A 57 13.97 11.21 -3.84
C PRO A 57 14.98 10.60 -2.88
N LEU A 58 14.70 10.62 -1.58
CA LEU A 58 15.57 9.99 -0.58
C LEU A 58 15.77 8.49 -0.85
N PHE A 59 14.68 7.78 -1.19
CA PHE A 59 14.76 6.34 -1.47
C PHE A 59 15.45 6.04 -2.78
N SER A 60 15.27 6.88 -3.80
CA SER A 60 16.04 6.78 -5.05
C SER A 60 17.54 6.92 -4.78
N LEU A 61 17.93 7.90 -3.95
CA LEU A 61 19.31 8.10 -3.56
C LEU A 61 19.88 6.89 -2.81
N LEU A 62 19.14 6.35 -1.86
CA LEU A 62 19.55 5.15 -1.11
C LEU A 62 19.71 3.93 -2.02
N GLN A 63 18.80 3.76 -2.96
CA GLN A 63 18.87 2.67 -3.92
C GLN A 63 20.12 2.75 -4.79
N GLU A 64 20.42 3.93 -5.34
CA GLU A 64 21.60 4.15 -6.17
C GLU A 64 22.90 4.00 -5.37
N ALA A 65 22.97 4.63 -4.21
CA ALA A 65 24.17 4.59 -3.35
C ALA A 65 24.50 3.17 -2.87
N GLY A 66 23.48 2.38 -2.57
CA GLY A 66 23.65 1.00 -2.09
C GLY A 66 23.61 -0.05 -3.18
N SER A 67 23.34 0.32 -4.44
CA SER A 67 23.11 -0.62 -5.56
C SER A 67 22.07 -1.68 -5.19
N VAL A 68 20.97 -1.25 -4.55
CA VAL A 68 19.94 -2.14 -4.01
C VAL A 68 18.95 -2.53 -5.11
N GLU A 69 18.66 -3.82 -5.21
CA GLU A 69 17.62 -4.33 -6.11
C GLU A 69 16.25 -3.75 -5.75
N ARG A 70 15.39 -3.58 -6.80
CA ARG A 70 14.05 -2.98 -6.63
C ARG A 70 13.23 -3.66 -5.54
N ASP A 71 13.11 -4.96 -5.60
CA ASP A 71 12.26 -5.72 -4.66
C ASP A 71 12.81 -5.66 -3.23
N GLU A 72 14.13 -5.61 -3.10
CA GLU A 72 14.79 -5.46 -1.80
C GLU A 72 14.55 -4.07 -1.19
N MET A 73 14.42 -3.02 -2.00
CA MET A 73 13.98 -1.70 -1.53
C MET A 73 12.61 -1.78 -0.85
N TYR A 74 11.65 -2.46 -1.49
CA TYR A 74 10.28 -2.60 -0.97
C TYR A 74 10.14 -3.64 0.13
N ARG A 75 11.18 -4.41 0.43
CA ARG A 75 11.28 -5.28 1.60
C ARG A 75 11.96 -4.59 2.79
N THR A 76 12.94 -3.76 2.51
CA THR A 76 13.75 -3.08 3.55
C THR A 76 13.10 -1.79 4.03
N PHE A 77 12.56 -1.00 3.09
CA PHE A 77 12.00 0.32 3.37
C PHE A 77 10.51 0.38 3.09
N ASN A 78 9.84 1.36 3.67
CA ASN A 78 8.44 1.65 3.32
C ASN A 78 8.30 2.40 1.97
N CYS A 79 9.40 2.91 1.43
CA CYS A 79 9.45 3.66 0.16
C CYS A 79 8.46 4.84 0.10
N GLY A 80 8.17 5.45 1.25
CA GLY A 80 7.23 6.56 1.37
C GLY A 80 5.79 6.15 1.62
N ILE A 81 5.50 4.85 1.66
CA ILE A 81 4.16 4.31 1.91
C ILE A 81 4.08 3.88 3.38
N GLY A 82 3.50 4.73 4.22
CA GLY A 82 3.43 4.47 5.66
C GLY A 82 2.26 3.58 6.08
N MET A 83 1.15 3.62 5.34
CA MET A 83 -0.04 2.85 5.65
C MET A 83 -0.76 2.45 4.37
N VAL A 84 -1.34 1.26 4.39
CA VAL A 84 -2.08 0.69 3.26
C VAL A 84 -3.49 0.35 3.73
N LEU A 85 -4.49 0.83 3.00
CA LEU A 85 -5.89 0.49 3.24
C LEU A 85 -6.40 -0.40 2.11
N ALA A 86 -7.06 -1.47 2.49
CA ALA A 86 -7.77 -2.36 1.59
C ALA A 86 -9.26 -2.00 1.62
N VAL A 87 -9.81 -1.47 0.52
CA VAL A 87 -11.18 -0.94 0.46
C VAL A 87 -11.92 -1.42 -0.78
N PRO A 88 -13.27 -1.44 -0.76
CA PRO A 88 -14.04 -1.72 -1.97
C PRO A 88 -13.74 -0.72 -3.10
N GLU A 89 -13.62 -1.22 -4.31
CA GLU A 89 -13.32 -0.42 -5.50
C GLU A 89 -14.29 0.76 -5.68
N ASN A 90 -15.57 0.53 -5.43
CA ASN A 90 -16.61 1.55 -5.60
C ASN A 90 -16.56 2.69 -4.58
N GLU A 91 -15.79 2.57 -3.51
CA GLU A 91 -15.58 3.62 -2.51
C GLU A 91 -14.22 4.32 -2.66
N ALA A 92 -13.32 3.79 -3.48
CA ALA A 92 -11.94 4.23 -3.59
C ALA A 92 -11.81 5.72 -3.94
N ASP A 93 -12.55 6.19 -4.94
CA ASP A 93 -12.46 7.59 -5.38
C ASP A 93 -12.95 8.56 -4.31
N GLU A 94 -14.04 8.22 -3.60
CA GLU A 94 -14.55 9.06 -2.51
C GLU A 94 -13.57 9.11 -1.34
N ILE A 95 -12.90 8.00 -1.04
CA ILE A 95 -11.86 7.95 -0.02
C ILE A 95 -10.69 8.86 -0.39
N LEU A 96 -10.24 8.84 -1.66
CA LEU A 96 -9.20 9.75 -2.14
C LEU A 96 -9.58 11.22 -1.96
N ILE A 97 -10.81 11.57 -2.30
CA ILE A 97 -11.32 12.95 -2.13
C ILE A 97 -11.32 13.33 -0.65
N ARG A 98 -11.79 12.45 0.20
CA ARG A 98 -11.81 12.69 1.65
C ARG A 98 -10.40 12.89 2.20
N LEU A 99 -9.44 12.06 1.81
CA LEU A 99 -8.05 12.16 2.25
C LEU A 99 -7.38 13.44 1.76
N SER A 100 -7.65 13.85 0.52
CA SER A 100 -7.19 15.11 -0.01
C SER A 100 -7.73 16.30 0.81
N GLY A 101 -8.97 16.25 1.24
CA GLY A 101 -9.57 17.24 2.13
C GLY A 101 -8.93 17.28 3.52
N LEU A 102 -8.31 16.21 3.97
CA LEU A 102 -7.54 16.12 5.20
C LEU A 102 -6.06 16.47 5.00
N GLN A 103 -5.68 16.94 3.81
CA GLN A 103 -4.31 17.29 3.41
C GLN A 103 -3.34 16.09 3.41
N GLU A 104 -3.87 14.88 3.26
CA GLU A 104 -3.07 13.67 3.11
C GLU A 104 -2.83 13.35 1.64
N LYS A 105 -1.59 12.96 1.33
CA LYS A 105 -1.27 12.41 0.01
C LYS A 105 -1.62 10.94 0.01
N ALA A 106 -2.55 10.57 -0.85
CA ALA A 106 -2.98 9.20 -1.02
C ALA A 106 -2.97 8.81 -2.48
N PHE A 107 -2.65 7.55 -2.76
CA PHE A 107 -2.57 7.00 -4.10
C PHE A 107 -3.29 5.67 -4.13
N ILE A 108 -3.96 5.39 -5.23
CA ILE A 108 -4.39 4.04 -5.54
C ILE A 108 -3.15 3.33 -6.09
N ILE A 109 -2.57 2.42 -5.32
CA ILE A 109 -1.31 1.79 -5.69
C ILE A 109 -1.46 0.36 -6.19
N GLY A 110 -2.67 -0.17 -6.18
CA GLY A 110 -2.87 -1.53 -6.67
C GLY A 110 -4.23 -2.10 -6.35
N GLU A 111 -4.35 -3.37 -6.56
CA GLU A 111 -5.59 -4.12 -6.38
C GLU A 111 -5.35 -5.47 -5.70
N ILE A 112 -6.39 -6.01 -5.09
CA ILE A 112 -6.37 -7.37 -4.54
C ILE A 112 -6.98 -8.32 -5.56
N ALA A 113 -6.24 -9.37 -5.88
CA ALA A 113 -6.65 -10.42 -6.82
C ALA A 113 -6.65 -11.78 -6.15
N LYS A 114 -7.34 -12.73 -6.76
CA LYS A 114 -7.25 -14.13 -6.34
C LYS A 114 -5.91 -14.74 -6.76
N CYS A 115 -5.38 -15.64 -5.96
CA CYS A 115 -4.19 -16.40 -6.30
C CYS A 115 -4.31 -17.85 -5.81
N GLU A 116 -3.47 -18.71 -6.35
CA GLU A 116 -3.35 -20.10 -5.90
C GLU A 116 -2.73 -20.15 -4.50
N PRO A 117 -3.11 -21.15 -3.68
CA PRO A 117 -2.48 -21.37 -2.39
C PRO A 117 -0.96 -21.57 -2.54
N GLY A 118 -0.18 -20.86 -1.72
CA GLY A 118 1.28 -20.91 -1.77
C GLY A 118 1.95 -19.97 -2.79
N ALA A 119 1.18 -19.21 -3.57
CA ALA A 119 1.72 -18.15 -4.42
C ALA A 119 2.21 -16.97 -3.60
N GLU A 120 3.07 -16.15 -4.19
CA GLU A 120 3.47 -14.89 -3.56
C GLU A 120 2.25 -14.00 -3.33
N MET A 121 2.16 -13.45 -2.12
CA MET A 121 1.01 -12.64 -1.72
C MET A 121 1.13 -11.17 -2.12
N VAL A 122 2.30 -10.70 -2.54
CA VAL A 122 2.52 -9.36 -3.08
C VAL A 122 3.34 -9.47 -4.36
N GLU A 123 2.84 -8.89 -5.42
CA GLU A 123 3.52 -8.81 -6.71
C GLU A 123 3.71 -7.33 -7.06
N LEU A 124 4.96 -6.93 -7.27
CA LEU A 124 5.33 -5.58 -7.70
C LEU A 124 5.36 -5.52 -9.22
N VAL A 125 4.51 -4.71 -9.82
CA VAL A 125 4.37 -4.57 -11.28
C VAL A 125 4.57 -3.13 -11.74
#